data_e3c624960450474cb60abb4434facc72
#
_entry.id   e3c624960450474cb60abb4434facc72
#
_cell.length_a   1.000
_cell.length_b   1.000
_cell.length_c   1.000
_cell.angle_alpha   90.00
_cell.angle_beta   90.00
_cell.angle_gamma   90.00
#
_symmetry.space_group_name_H-M   'P 1'
#
loop_
_entity.id
_entity.type
_entity.pdbx_description
1 polymer ?
#
loop_
_entity_poly.entity_id
_entity_poly.type
_entity_poly.pdbx_seq_one_letter_code
_entity_poly.pdbx_strand_id
1 'polypeptide(L)'
;MIKISVMYPLAPGVTFDHDYYRDKHMPLVQERLGDSISSYSIDKGLSGIEPGSAALYVGMCHLYSESVEAFQKGIAPHAEELANDVANFTNSRPIYQISEVVK
;
A
#
# COMPACT_ATOMS: atom_id res chain seq x y z
N MET A 1 -7.48 -14.31 8.75
CA MET A 1 -7.42 -13.04 8.01
C MET A 1 -6.08 -12.37 8.24
N ILE A 2 -5.38 -12.09 7.18
CA ILE A 2 -4.12 -11.36 7.24
C ILE A 2 -4.28 -9.98 6.60
N LYS A 3 -3.35 -9.10 6.96
CA LYS A 3 -3.28 -7.73 6.44
C LYS A 3 -1.88 -7.50 5.87
N ILE A 4 -1.84 -7.01 4.64
CA ILE A 4 -0.59 -6.60 4.00
C ILE A 4 -0.55 -5.08 4.06
N SER A 5 0.43 -4.53 4.76
CA SER A 5 0.61 -3.09 4.88
C SER A 5 1.73 -2.65 3.96
N VAL A 6 1.43 -1.68 3.09
CA VAL A 6 2.39 -1.06 2.18
C VAL A 6 2.55 0.38 2.63
N MET A 7 3.74 0.74 3.09
CA MET A 7 3.98 2.01 3.76
C MET A 7 5.08 2.77 3.04
N TYR A 8 4.77 4.02 2.66
CA TYR A 8 5.70 4.88 1.91
C TYR A 8 6.32 5.91 2.86
N PRO A 9 7.60 5.73 3.27
CA PRO A 9 8.23 6.66 4.20
C PRO A 9 8.25 8.08 3.69
N LEU A 10 7.98 9.04 4.58
CA LEU A 10 8.11 10.46 4.30
C LEU A 10 9.52 10.92 4.69
N ALA A 11 10.17 11.63 3.77
CA ALA A 11 11.51 12.18 3.98
C ALA A 11 11.64 13.44 3.12
N PRO A 12 12.68 14.28 3.37
CA PRO A 12 12.92 15.43 2.51
C PRO A 12 13.03 15.02 1.04
N GLY A 13 12.33 15.74 0.17
CA GLY A 13 12.33 15.47 -1.27
C GLY A 13 11.34 14.42 -1.75
N VAL A 14 10.61 13.76 -0.83
CA VAL A 14 9.58 12.80 -1.22
C VAL A 14 8.36 13.54 -1.78
N THR A 15 7.87 13.05 -2.93
CA THR A 15 6.62 13.48 -3.53
C THR A 15 5.68 12.30 -3.62
N PHE A 16 4.37 12.54 -3.55
CA PHE A 16 3.38 11.49 -3.59
C PHE A 16 2.08 12.03 -4.19
N ASP A 17 1.68 11.47 -5.33
CA ASP A 17 0.43 11.82 -5.99
C ASP A 17 -0.71 10.97 -5.43
N HIS A 18 -1.40 11.50 -4.42
CA HIS A 18 -2.48 10.77 -3.74
C HIS A 18 -3.67 10.50 -4.66
N ASP A 19 -3.93 11.38 -5.61
CA ASP A 19 -5.05 11.18 -6.54
C ASP A 19 -4.76 10.02 -7.48
N TYR A 20 -3.56 9.94 -8.02
CA TYR A 20 -3.15 8.81 -8.85
C TYR A 20 -3.21 7.49 -8.06
N TYR A 21 -2.69 7.51 -6.83
CA TYR A 21 -2.67 6.34 -5.98
C TYR A 21 -4.07 5.78 -5.73
N ARG A 22 -4.99 6.66 -5.38
CA ARG A 22 -6.38 6.31 -5.10
C ARG A 22 -7.14 5.90 -6.37
N ASP A 23 -6.96 6.64 -7.47
CA ASP A 23 -7.84 6.54 -8.64
C ASP A 23 -7.30 5.62 -9.73
N LYS A 24 -5.98 5.34 -9.74
CA LYS A 24 -5.33 4.54 -10.78
C LYS A 24 -4.55 3.36 -10.25
N HIS A 25 -3.62 3.59 -9.29
CA HIS A 25 -2.78 2.50 -8.80
C HIS A 25 -3.56 1.45 -8.03
N MET A 26 -4.31 1.86 -7.03
CA MET A 26 -5.04 0.89 -6.20
C MET A 26 -6.16 0.17 -6.95
N PRO A 27 -6.92 0.81 -7.85
CA PRO A 27 -7.83 0.07 -8.72
C PRO A 27 -7.13 -0.97 -9.60
N LEU A 28 -5.92 -0.67 -10.09
CA LEU A 28 -5.12 -1.64 -10.83
C LEU A 28 -4.74 -2.82 -9.95
N VAL A 29 -4.28 -2.55 -8.73
CA VAL A 29 -3.97 -3.61 -7.74
C VAL A 29 -5.18 -4.51 -7.51
N GLN A 30 -6.33 -3.91 -7.27
CA GLN A 30 -7.57 -4.66 -7.03
C GLN A 30 -7.95 -5.53 -8.24
N GLU A 31 -7.84 -4.97 -9.45
CA GLU A 31 -8.16 -5.70 -10.67
C GLU A 31 -7.24 -6.92 -10.85
N ARG A 32 -5.93 -6.73 -10.63
CA ARG A 32 -4.95 -7.79 -10.84
C ARG A 32 -5.02 -8.88 -9.77
N LEU A 33 -5.25 -8.49 -8.51
CA LEU A 33 -5.32 -9.46 -7.42
C LEU A 33 -6.69 -10.15 -7.33
N GLY A 34 -7.76 -9.48 -7.78
CA GLY A 34 -9.09 -10.07 -7.80
C GLY A 34 -9.48 -10.66 -6.44
N ASP A 35 -9.90 -11.92 -6.45
CA ASP A 35 -10.35 -12.61 -5.24
C ASP A 35 -9.23 -12.96 -4.25
N SER A 36 -7.97 -12.70 -4.62
CA SER A 36 -6.84 -12.91 -3.70
C SER A 36 -6.87 -11.94 -2.52
N ILE A 37 -7.59 -10.84 -2.65
CA ILE A 37 -7.83 -9.89 -1.55
C ILE A 37 -9.33 -9.70 -1.37
N SER A 38 -9.75 -9.50 -0.11
CA SER A 38 -11.18 -9.28 0.21
C SER A 38 -11.53 -7.81 0.22
N SER A 39 -10.60 -6.95 0.62
CA SER A 39 -10.80 -5.50 0.69
C SER A 39 -9.46 -4.80 0.82
N TYR A 40 -9.48 -3.48 0.72
CA TYR A 40 -8.31 -2.66 1.01
C TYR A 40 -8.73 -1.29 1.52
N SER A 41 -7.81 -0.61 2.20
CA SER A 41 -7.95 0.78 2.60
C SER A 41 -6.69 1.55 2.21
N ILE A 42 -6.86 2.86 2.04
CA ILE A 42 -5.78 3.78 1.67
C ILE A 42 -5.73 4.88 2.72
N ASP A 43 -4.53 5.20 3.21
CA ASP A 43 -4.33 6.24 4.21
C ASP A 43 -3.38 7.31 3.69
N LYS A 44 -3.73 8.56 3.92
CA LYS A 44 -2.87 9.70 3.66
C LYS A 44 -2.27 10.17 4.99
N GLY A 45 -0.95 10.28 5.05
CA GLY A 45 -0.28 10.76 6.27
C GLY A 45 -0.64 12.20 6.59
N LEU A 46 -1.01 12.46 7.84
CA LEU A 46 -1.34 13.81 8.31
C LEU A 46 -0.29 14.36 9.25
N SER A 47 0.10 13.57 10.26
CA SER A 47 1.07 13.99 11.27
C SER A 47 1.53 12.77 12.05
N GLY A 48 2.57 12.94 12.89
CA GLY A 48 2.85 11.99 13.94
C GLY A 48 1.85 12.14 15.08
N ILE A 49 2.06 11.39 16.16
CA ILE A 49 1.15 11.45 17.31
C ILE A 49 1.30 12.76 18.10
N GLU A 50 2.52 13.32 18.15
CA GLU A 50 2.76 14.57 18.84
C GLU A 50 2.25 15.75 18.00
N PRO A 51 1.59 16.75 18.61
CA PRO A 51 1.15 17.94 17.90
C PRO A 51 2.31 18.62 17.16
N GLY A 52 2.12 18.92 15.88
CA GLY A 52 3.13 19.59 15.06
C GLY A 52 4.20 18.68 14.49
N SER A 53 4.21 17.40 14.84
CA SER A 53 5.16 16.44 14.28
C SER A 53 4.77 16.01 12.87
N ALA A 54 5.77 15.64 12.07
CA ALA A 54 5.53 15.13 10.73
C ALA A 54 5.06 13.68 10.76
N ALA A 55 4.25 13.30 9.77
CA ALA A 55 3.90 11.90 9.58
C ALA A 55 5.16 11.09 9.26
N LEU A 56 5.21 9.84 9.73
CA LEU A 56 6.30 8.92 9.40
C LEU A 56 6.18 8.43 7.95
N TYR A 57 4.96 8.26 7.48
CA TYR A 57 4.65 7.76 6.14
C TYR A 57 3.75 8.75 5.42
N VAL A 58 4.09 9.05 4.17
CA VAL A 58 3.29 9.99 3.36
C VAL A 58 1.99 9.34 2.91
N GLY A 59 2.02 8.04 2.69
CA GLY A 59 0.86 7.25 2.29
C GLY A 59 1.02 5.80 2.69
N MET A 60 -0.09 5.14 2.86
CA MET A 60 -0.15 3.71 3.15
C MET A 60 -1.34 3.09 2.45
N CYS A 61 -1.23 1.78 2.18
CA CYS A 61 -2.43 1.00 1.94
C CYS A 61 -2.37 -0.28 2.77
N HIS A 62 -3.53 -0.82 3.06
CA HIS A 62 -3.67 -2.09 3.76
C HIS A 62 -4.57 -2.98 2.93
N LEU A 63 -4.05 -4.15 2.57
CA LEU A 63 -4.79 -5.15 1.80
C LEU A 63 -5.16 -6.28 2.76
N TYR A 64 -6.36 -6.81 2.62
CA TYR A 64 -6.83 -7.92 3.47
C TYR A 64 -6.99 -9.17 2.61
N SER A 65 -6.51 -10.30 3.11
CA SER A 65 -6.56 -11.58 2.41
C SER A 65 -6.81 -12.70 3.42
N GLU A 66 -7.30 -13.84 2.94
CA GLU A 66 -7.55 -14.99 3.79
C GLU A 66 -6.28 -15.58 4.38
N SER A 67 -5.20 -15.59 3.60
CA SER A 67 -3.94 -16.21 4.00
C SER A 67 -2.77 -15.61 3.26
N VAL A 68 -1.58 -15.79 3.80
CA VAL A 68 -0.33 -15.39 3.15
C VAL A 68 -0.20 -16.09 1.79
N GLU A 69 -0.53 -17.38 1.75
CA GLU A 69 -0.42 -18.18 0.52
C GLU A 69 -1.35 -17.67 -0.58
N ALA A 70 -2.60 -17.35 -0.24
CA ALA A 70 -3.56 -16.81 -1.20
C ALA A 70 -3.08 -15.49 -1.78
N PHE A 71 -2.56 -14.61 -0.92
CA PHE A 71 -2.03 -13.32 -1.36
C PHE A 71 -0.82 -13.50 -2.26
N GLN A 72 0.16 -14.31 -1.84
CA GLN A 72 1.39 -14.50 -2.61
C GLN A 72 1.11 -15.12 -3.98
N LYS A 73 0.20 -16.07 -4.03
CA LYS A 73 -0.21 -16.71 -5.28
C LYS A 73 -0.89 -15.71 -6.21
N GLY A 74 -1.70 -14.82 -5.65
CA GLY A 74 -2.43 -13.82 -6.44
C GLY A 74 -1.53 -12.71 -6.97
N ILE A 75 -0.55 -12.26 -6.18
CA ILE A 75 0.31 -11.15 -6.59
C ILE A 75 1.48 -11.55 -7.48
N ALA A 76 1.96 -12.79 -7.37
CA ALA A 76 3.18 -13.22 -8.06
C ALA A 76 3.18 -12.92 -9.56
N PRO A 77 2.09 -13.19 -10.33
CA PRO A 77 2.08 -12.90 -11.76
C PRO A 77 2.09 -11.40 -12.08
N HIS A 78 1.79 -10.55 -11.11
CA HIS A 78 1.58 -9.12 -11.32
C HIS A 78 2.57 -8.23 -10.55
N ALA A 79 3.47 -8.83 -9.78
CA ALA A 79 4.36 -8.08 -8.89
C ALA A 79 5.22 -7.06 -9.65
N GLU A 80 5.76 -7.43 -10.80
CA GLU A 80 6.60 -6.53 -11.60
C GLU A 80 5.79 -5.36 -12.15
N GLU A 81 4.62 -5.62 -12.71
CA GLU A 81 3.74 -4.59 -13.24
C GLU A 81 3.37 -3.57 -12.16
N LEU A 82 2.97 -4.06 -10.99
CA LEU A 82 2.55 -3.20 -9.89
C LEU A 82 3.71 -2.41 -9.32
N ALA A 83 4.89 -3.03 -9.20
CA ALA A 83 6.10 -2.34 -8.74
C ALA A 83 6.51 -1.23 -9.72
N ASN A 84 6.42 -1.47 -11.02
CA ASN A 84 6.77 -0.49 -12.03
C ASN A 84 5.83 0.72 -12.03
N ASP A 85 4.59 0.54 -11.63
CA ASP A 85 3.62 1.64 -11.56
C ASP A 85 3.89 2.62 -10.42
N VAL A 86 4.65 2.21 -9.41
CA VAL A 86 4.95 3.04 -8.23
C VAL A 86 5.63 4.36 -8.66
N ALA A 87 6.53 4.32 -9.63
CA ALA A 87 7.23 5.51 -10.10
C ALA A 87 6.29 6.57 -10.69
N ASN A 88 5.08 6.19 -11.07
CA ASN A 88 4.09 7.11 -11.63
C ASN A 88 3.43 8.00 -10.56
N PHE A 89 3.54 7.64 -9.28
CA PHE A 89 2.92 8.44 -8.22
C PHE A 89 3.87 8.84 -7.11
N THR A 90 5.04 8.22 -6.96
CA THR A 90 5.96 8.58 -5.88
C THR A 90 7.40 8.20 -6.19
N ASN A 91 8.32 8.93 -5.57
CA ASN A 91 9.73 8.58 -5.52
C ASN A 91 10.13 7.93 -4.18
N SER A 92 9.17 7.70 -3.28
CA SER A 92 9.42 7.01 -2.03
C SER A 92 9.49 5.49 -2.28
N ARG A 93 10.36 4.82 -1.52
CA ARG A 93 10.49 3.37 -1.56
C ARG A 93 9.58 2.75 -0.51
N PRO A 94 8.56 1.99 -0.90
CA PRO A 94 7.66 1.39 0.09
C PRO A 94 8.37 0.31 0.90
N ILE A 95 7.93 0.18 2.16
CA ILE A 95 8.24 -0.96 3.00
C ILE A 95 6.95 -1.74 3.24
N TYR A 96 7.09 -3.04 3.48
CA TYR A 96 5.97 -3.96 3.51
C TYR A 96 5.98 -4.75 4.79
N GLN A 97 4.79 -5.06 5.31
CA GLN A 97 4.64 -5.97 6.41
C GLN A 97 3.36 -6.77 6.24
N ILE A 98 3.44 -8.07 6.54
CA ILE A 98 2.27 -8.94 6.61
C ILE A 98 1.99 -9.21 8.08
N SER A 99 0.74 -8.98 8.48
CA SER A 99 0.31 -9.13 9.87
C SER A 99 -0.91 -10.04 9.94
N GLU A 100 -1.03 -10.77 11.03
CA GLU A 100 -2.27 -11.47 11.36
C GLU A 100 -3.21 -10.49 12.04
N VAL A 101 -4.45 -10.42 11.56
CA VAL A 101 -5.46 -9.59 12.21
C VAL A 101 -5.97 -10.36 13.42
N VAL A 102 -5.66 -9.86 14.62
CA VAL A 102 -5.98 -10.56 15.87
C VAL A 102 -7.28 -10.07 16.50
N LYS A 103 -7.84 -8.98 15.98
CA LYS A 103 -9.13 -8.48 16.45
C LYS A 103 -9.80 -7.59 15.41
#